data_ba0a19c40702885f6aa1c1e277e337c0
#
_entry.id   ba0a19c40702885f6aa1c1e277e337c0
#
_cell.length_a   1.000
_cell.length_b   1.000
_cell.length_c   1.000
_cell.angle_alpha   90.00
_cell.angle_beta   90.00
_cell.angle_gamma   90.00
#
_symmetry.space_group_name_H-M   'P 1'
#
loop_
_entity.id
_entity.type
_entity.pdbx_description
1 polymer ?
#
loop_
_entity_poly.entity_id
_entity_poly.type
_entity_poly.pdbx_seq_one_letter_code
_entity_poly.pdbx_strand_id
1 'polypeptide(L)'
;MATTPGGRRVGRPRAVERAGRGADPRSELLTAAAELFTVKGYAATSTRAVAERAGMRQATMYHYVSGKEELLAELLESTVSPSLAYARTLLAKEQPARDRLWELCRADVEVLCGGEHNLGGLYLLPEVRGERFAGFRESRDELKAAYRALVAEATSLADGELDLRTDLVFGLIEGVILVHRSDPDRPVSEFARATADAALRIAGA
;
A
#
# COMPACT_ATOMS: atom_id res chain seq x y z
N MET A 1 -68.84 -27.96 20.54
CA MET A 1 -68.18 -27.45 19.33
C MET A 1 -67.09 -26.48 19.78
N ALA A 2 -65.82 -26.92 19.80
CA ALA A 2 -64.71 -26.13 20.20
C ALA A 2 -63.88 -25.82 18.95
N THR A 3 -63.69 -24.54 18.63
CA THR A 3 -62.91 -24.01 17.55
C THR A 3 -61.45 -23.77 18.03
N THR A 4 -60.52 -24.43 17.40
CA THR A 4 -59.07 -24.31 17.62
C THR A 4 -58.57 -23.03 16.93
N PRO A 5 -57.75 -22.17 17.60
CA PRO A 5 -57.11 -21.02 16.95
C PRO A 5 -55.85 -21.44 16.20
N GLY A 6 -55.76 -21.05 14.93
CA GLY A 6 -54.63 -21.33 14.06
C GLY A 6 -53.34 -20.68 14.49
N GLY A 7 -52.26 -21.47 14.49
CA GLY A 7 -50.88 -21.05 14.78
C GLY A 7 -50.34 -20.04 13.76
N ARG A 8 -49.88 -18.90 14.27
CA ARG A 8 -49.22 -17.82 13.55
C ARG A 8 -47.80 -18.29 13.13
N ARG A 9 -47.60 -18.52 11.83
CA ARG A 9 -46.26 -18.77 11.28
C ARG A 9 -45.37 -17.54 11.52
N VAL A 10 -44.35 -17.70 12.34
CA VAL A 10 -43.29 -16.71 12.52
C VAL A 10 -42.48 -16.63 11.21
N GLY A 11 -42.63 -15.53 10.50
CA GLY A 11 -41.87 -15.24 9.30
C GLY A 11 -40.37 -15.15 9.61
N ARG A 12 -39.57 -15.81 8.78
CA ARG A 12 -38.09 -15.70 8.76
C ARG A 12 -37.71 -14.23 8.75
N PRO A 13 -36.76 -13.76 9.62
CA PRO A 13 -36.30 -12.38 9.57
C PRO A 13 -35.77 -12.07 8.17
N ARG A 14 -36.36 -11.06 7.53
CA ARG A 14 -35.82 -10.48 6.29
C ARG A 14 -34.39 -10.04 6.58
N ALA A 15 -33.43 -10.50 5.75
CA ALA A 15 -32.12 -9.95 5.69
C ALA A 15 -32.27 -8.41 5.56
N VAL A 16 -31.64 -7.68 6.48
CA VAL A 16 -31.59 -6.22 6.42
C VAL A 16 -31.00 -5.86 5.06
N GLU A 17 -31.79 -5.26 4.20
CA GLU A 17 -31.33 -4.67 2.94
C GLU A 17 -30.23 -3.66 3.30
N ARG A 18 -29.00 -3.98 2.88
CA ARG A 18 -27.89 -3.04 2.95
C ARG A 18 -28.19 -1.89 2.00
N ALA A 19 -28.58 -0.76 2.58
CA ALA A 19 -28.68 0.50 1.86
C ALA A 19 -27.29 0.88 1.30
N GLY A 20 -27.22 0.90 -0.04
CA GLY A 20 -26.25 1.64 -0.84
C GLY A 20 -24.78 1.44 -0.51
N ARG A 21 -24.12 0.61 -1.33
CA ARG A 21 -22.74 0.88 -1.79
C ARG A 21 -22.47 -0.02 -2.99
N GLY A 22 -22.22 0.60 -4.13
CA GLY A 22 -21.64 -0.04 -5.30
C GLY A 22 -20.11 -0.23 -5.17
N ALA A 23 -19.60 -0.41 -3.95
CA ALA A 23 -18.20 -0.76 -3.75
C ALA A 23 -18.01 -2.26 -4.07
N ASP A 24 -16.96 -2.57 -4.82
CA ASP A 24 -16.58 -3.95 -5.12
C ASP A 24 -16.26 -4.70 -3.80
N PRO A 25 -16.84 -5.89 -3.56
CA PRO A 25 -16.60 -6.66 -2.36
C PRO A 25 -15.10 -6.94 -2.09
N ARG A 26 -14.29 -7.05 -3.14
CA ARG A 26 -12.83 -7.21 -3.01
C ARG A 26 -12.20 -5.94 -2.44
N SER A 27 -12.61 -4.78 -2.88
CA SER A 27 -12.16 -3.48 -2.34
C SER A 27 -12.54 -3.31 -0.87
N GLU A 28 -13.76 -3.74 -0.48
CA GLU A 28 -14.18 -3.72 0.94
C GLU A 28 -13.30 -4.63 1.82
N LEU A 29 -12.90 -5.81 1.29
CA LEU A 29 -11.99 -6.72 1.98
C LEU A 29 -10.59 -6.13 2.12
N LEU A 30 -10.05 -5.48 1.08
CA LEU A 30 -8.75 -4.82 1.13
C LEU A 30 -8.73 -3.67 2.13
N THR A 31 -9.76 -2.84 2.17
CA THR A 31 -9.90 -1.76 3.15
C THR A 31 -9.95 -2.32 4.58
N ALA A 32 -10.75 -3.36 4.81
CA ALA A 32 -10.84 -4.02 6.11
C ALA A 32 -9.51 -4.66 6.54
N ALA A 33 -8.80 -5.28 5.60
CA ALA A 33 -7.49 -5.88 5.84
C ALA A 33 -6.44 -4.81 6.16
N ALA A 34 -6.40 -3.72 5.39
CA ALA A 34 -5.52 -2.57 5.62
C ALA A 34 -5.64 -2.04 7.05
N GLU A 35 -6.87 -1.74 7.49
CA GLU A 35 -7.14 -1.29 8.85
C GLU A 35 -6.68 -2.31 9.90
N LEU A 36 -7.09 -3.57 9.77
CA LEU A 36 -6.80 -4.57 10.78
C LEU A 36 -5.31 -4.94 10.84
N PHE A 37 -4.62 -5.03 9.70
CA PHE A 37 -3.20 -5.37 9.66
C PHE A 37 -2.33 -4.26 10.23
N THR A 38 -2.70 -3.00 10.03
CA THR A 38 -1.94 -1.85 10.54
C THR A 38 -2.23 -1.54 12.01
N VAL A 39 -3.48 -1.75 12.48
CA VAL A 39 -3.88 -1.43 13.86
C VAL A 39 -3.65 -2.60 14.81
N LYS A 40 -4.08 -3.82 14.45
CA LYS A 40 -3.98 -5.01 15.31
C LYS A 40 -2.71 -5.83 15.04
N GLY A 41 -2.10 -5.62 13.89
CA GLY A 41 -1.00 -6.44 13.38
C GLY A 41 -1.47 -7.63 12.54
N TYR A 42 -0.65 -7.99 11.55
CA TYR A 42 -0.94 -9.07 10.60
C TYR A 42 -1.13 -10.42 11.29
N ALA A 43 -0.20 -10.81 12.19
CA ALA A 43 -0.24 -12.09 12.87
C ALA A 43 -1.50 -12.26 13.75
N ALA A 44 -1.94 -11.20 14.43
CA ALA A 44 -3.11 -11.20 15.29
C ALA A 44 -4.45 -11.12 14.55
N THR A 45 -4.43 -10.86 13.24
CA THR A 45 -5.64 -10.71 12.42
C THR A 45 -6.01 -12.04 11.76
N SER A 46 -7.26 -12.49 11.96
CA SER A 46 -7.82 -13.67 11.31
C SER A 46 -8.63 -13.30 10.06
N THR A 47 -8.76 -14.22 9.10
CA THR A 47 -9.64 -14.07 7.93
C THR A 47 -11.10 -13.84 8.32
N ARG A 48 -11.55 -14.42 9.43
CA ARG A 48 -12.87 -14.17 9.99
C ARG A 48 -13.04 -12.72 10.41
N ALA A 49 -12.06 -12.15 11.11
CA ALA A 49 -12.10 -10.74 11.55
C ALA A 49 -12.14 -9.79 10.35
N VAL A 50 -11.37 -10.08 9.27
CA VAL A 50 -11.40 -9.29 8.03
C VAL A 50 -12.78 -9.36 7.38
N ALA A 51 -13.36 -10.56 7.23
CA ALA A 51 -14.69 -10.72 6.66
C ALA A 51 -15.77 -9.98 7.46
N GLU A 52 -15.76 -10.11 8.79
CA GLU A 52 -16.70 -9.42 9.69
C GLU A 52 -16.54 -7.89 9.57
N ARG A 53 -15.30 -7.37 9.50
CA ARG A 53 -15.04 -5.93 9.33
C ARG A 53 -15.50 -5.41 7.96
N ALA A 54 -15.36 -6.20 6.89
CA ALA A 54 -15.89 -5.93 5.56
C ALA A 54 -17.43 -6.17 5.48
N GLY A 55 -18.07 -6.53 6.59
CA GLY A 55 -19.49 -6.75 6.68
C GLY A 55 -20.00 -7.98 5.93
N MET A 56 -19.18 -9.00 5.74
CA MET A 56 -19.57 -10.25 5.05
C MET A 56 -19.27 -11.48 5.91
N ARG A 57 -19.77 -12.65 5.48
CA ARG A 57 -19.44 -13.92 6.11
C ARG A 57 -18.08 -14.41 5.61
N GLN A 58 -17.31 -15.09 6.45
CA GLN A 58 -16.03 -15.69 6.07
C GLN A 58 -16.13 -16.61 4.84
N ALA A 59 -17.19 -17.41 4.73
CA ALA A 59 -17.43 -18.25 3.56
C ALA A 59 -17.59 -17.43 2.27
N THR A 60 -18.20 -16.24 2.36
CA THR A 60 -18.37 -15.31 1.23
C THR A 60 -17.02 -14.68 0.84
N MET A 61 -16.16 -14.35 1.81
CA MET A 61 -14.82 -13.82 1.56
C MET A 61 -13.99 -14.75 0.65
N TYR A 62 -14.06 -16.06 0.89
CA TYR A 62 -13.28 -17.05 0.10
C TYR A 62 -13.70 -17.16 -1.39
N HIS A 63 -14.82 -16.53 -1.80
CA HIS A 63 -15.14 -16.39 -3.22
C HIS A 63 -14.34 -15.28 -3.91
N TYR A 64 -13.76 -14.36 -3.14
CA TYR A 64 -13.01 -13.20 -3.65
C TYR A 64 -11.50 -13.31 -3.43
N VAL A 65 -11.07 -13.93 -2.32
CA VAL A 65 -9.66 -14.05 -1.95
C VAL A 65 -9.38 -15.41 -1.32
N SER A 66 -8.21 -15.97 -1.57
CA SER A 66 -7.80 -17.28 -1.03
C SER A 66 -7.42 -17.24 0.46
N GLY A 67 -7.13 -16.06 1.00
CA GLY A 67 -6.78 -15.88 2.41
C GLY A 67 -6.12 -14.54 2.71
N LYS A 68 -5.64 -14.38 3.94
CA LYS A 68 -5.03 -13.13 4.40
C LYS A 68 -3.68 -12.82 3.73
N GLU A 69 -2.96 -13.84 3.26
CA GLU A 69 -1.71 -13.65 2.52
C GLU A 69 -1.94 -12.98 1.16
N GLU A 70 -3.04 -13.33 0.47
CA GLU A 70 -3.41 -12.68 -0.78
C GLU A 70 -3.75 -11.21 -0.54
N LEU A 71 -4.53 -10.91 0.49
CA LEU A 71 -4.84 -9.54 0.88
C LEU A 71 -3.57 -8.74 1.22
N LEU A 72 -2.64 -9.35 1.98
CA LEU A 72 -1.37 -8.71 2.29
C LEU A 72 -0.54 -8.44 1.02
N ALA A 73 -0.46 -9.39 0.10
CA ALA A 73 0.27 -9.23 -1.16
C ALA A 73 -0.31 -8.07 -1.99
N GLU A 74 -1.62 -7.97 -2.13
CA GLU A 74 -2.27 -6.87 -2.85
C GLU A 74 -2.06 -5.52 -2.16
N LEU A 75 -2.14 -5.46 -0.84
CA LEU A 75 -1.88 -4.24 -0.09
C LEU A 75 -0.44 -3.76 -0.30
N LEU A 76 0.54 -4.66 -0.25
CA LEU A 76 1.93 -4.33 -0.51
C LEU A 76 2.14 -3.87 -1.95
N GLU A 77 1.57 -4.57 -2.93
CA GLU A 77 1.65 -4.20 -4.34
C GLU A 77 1.04 -2.82 -4.61
N SER A 78 -0.07 -2.48 -3.93
CA SER A 78 -0.71 -1.16 -4.06
C SER A 78 0.14 0.01 -3.60
N THR A 79 1.18 -0.23 -2.81
CA THR A 79 2.13 0.81 -2.36
C THR A 79 3.28 1.02 -3.33
N VAL A 80 3.58 0.07 -4.21
CA VAL A 80 4.72 0.12 -5.15
C VAL A 80 4.27 0.37 -6.58
N SER A 81 3.19 -0.29 -7.03
CA SER A 81 2.74 -0.21 -8.43
C SER A 81 2.49 1.21 -8.94
N PRO A 82 1.87 2.15 -8.20
CA PRO A 82 1.68 3.52 -8.66
C PRO A 82 3.02 4.24 -8.88
N SER A 83 3.95 4.11 -7.93
CA SER A 83 5.28 4.72 -8.00
C SER A 83 6.10 4.16 -9.14
N LEU A 84 6.07 2.84 -9.35
CA LEU A 84 6.75 2.17 -10.47
C LEU A 84 6.17 2.60 -11.83
N ALA A 85 4.84 2.65 -11.95
CA ALA A 85 4.20 3.14 -13.17
C ALA A 85 4.59 4.59 -13.47
N TYR A 86 4.63 5.45 -12.45
CA TYR A 86 5.05 6.83 -12.61
C TYR A 86 6.53 6.95 -12.95
N ALA A 87 7.41 6.17 -12.30
CA ALA A 87 8.84 6.13 -12.60
C ALA A 87 9.11 5.80 -14.08
N ARG A 88 8.40 4.81 -14.63
CA ARG A 88 8.48 4.47 -16.06
C ARG A 88 8.08 5.65 -16.98
N THR A 89 7.06 6.42 -16.59
CA THR A 89 6.69 7.62 -17.37
C THR A 89 7.74 8.72 -17.28
N LEU A 90 8.37 8.90 -16.11
CA LEU A 90 9.43 9.89 -15.91
C LEU A 90 10.70 9.52 -16.68
N LEU A 91 11.08 8.24 -16.73
CA LEU A 91 12.22 7.77 -17.51
C LEU A 91 12.08 8.05 -19.02
N ALA A 92 10.85 8.09 -19.52
CA ALA A 92 10.56 8.38 -20.93
C ALA A 92 10.47 9.87 -21.28
N LYS A 93 10.52 10.77 -20.28
CA LYS A 93 10.43 12.22 -20.49
C LYS A 93 11.79 12.84 -20.83
N GLU A 94 11.78 13.90 -21.65
CA GLU A 94 12.99 14.68 -22.03
C GLU A 94 13.31 15.82 -21.03
N GLN A 95 12.68 15.83 -19.86
CA GLN A 95 12.96 16.83 -18.80
C GLN A 95 14.33 16.56 -18.15
N PRO A 96 14.96 17.58 -17.52
CA PRO A 96 16.20 17.38 -16.76
C PRO A 96 16.08 16.23 -15.76
N ALA A 97 17.08 15.35 -15.71
CA ALA A 97 17.03 14.16 -14.85
C ALA A 97 16.87 14.52 -13.37
N ARG A 98 17.47 15.65 -12.93
CA ARG A 98 17.30 16.19 -11.59
C ARG A 98 15.84 16.48 -11.25
N ASP A 99 15.09 17.08 -12.16
CA ASP A 99 13.69 17.42 -11.95
C ASP A 99 12.81 16.17 -11.93
N ARG A 100 13.11 15.19 -12.82
CA ARG A 100 12.44 13.87 -12.85
C ARG A 100 12.68 13.08 -11.57
N LEU A 101 13.91 13.08 -11.05
CA LEU A 101 14.24 12.45 -9.77
C LEU A 101 13.47 13.10 -8.61
N TRP A 102 13.42 14.43 -8.58
CA TRP A 102 12.66 15.17 -7.59
C TRP A 102 11.15 14.83 -7.65
N GLU A 103 10.59 14.80 -8.85
CA GLU A 103 9.18 14.45 -9.05
C GLU A 103 8.88 13.01 -8.60
N LEU A 104 9.78 12.05 -8.89
CA LEU A 104 9.62 10.67 -8.43
C LEU A 104 9.64 10.58 -6.90
N CYS A 105 10.65 11.19 -6.27
CA CYS A 105 10.76 11.22 -4.81
C CYS A 105 9.49 11.79 -4.14
N ARG A 106 9.01 12.94 -4.65
CA ARG A 106 7.80 13.59 -4.13
C ARG A 106 6.56 12.71 -4.27
N ALA A 107 6.34 12.16 -5.47
CA ALA A 107 5.18 11.34 -5.76
C ALA A 107 5.17 10.03 -4.95
N ASP A 108 6.34 9.42 -4.76
CA ASP A 108 6.48 8.18 -3.99
C ASP A 108 6.16 8.41 -2.51
N VAL A 109 6.63 9.52 -1.91
CA VAL A 109 6.24 9.92 -0.56
C VAL A 109 4.74 10.16 -0.44
N GLU A 110 4.11 10.79 -1.44
CA GLU A 110 2.65 11.00 -1.45
C GLU A 110 1.88 9.67 -1.49
N VAL A 111 2.36 8.68 -2.25
CA VAL A 111 1.78 7.32 -2.26
C VAL A 111 1.94 6.64 -0.90
N LEU A 112 3.14 6.70 -0.32
CA LEU A 112 3.45 6.00 0.93
C LEU A 112 2.76 6.60 2.17
N CYS A 113 2.54 7.93 2.16
CA CYS A 113 1.99 8.67 3.31
C CYS A 113 0.56 9.16 3.10
N GLY A 114 0.04 9.16 1.87
CA GLY A 114 -1.26 9.74 1.53
C GLY A 114 -2.47 8.83 1.80
N GLY A 115 -2.26 7.57 2.15
CA GLY A 115 -3.33 6.60 2.44
C GLY A 115 -3.90 6.76 3.84
N GLU A 116 -5.17 6.34 4.02
CA GLU A 116 -5.84 6.30 5.33
C GLU A 116 -5.09 5.40 6.34
N HIS A 117 -4.39 4.39 5.84
CA HIS A 117 -3.62 3.43 6.64
C HIS A 117 -2.16 3.43 6.20
N ASN A 118 -1.25 3.45 7.16
CA ASN A 118 0.19 3.36 6.90
C ASN A 118 0.59 1.92 6.52
N LEU A 119 0.38 1.56 5.24
CA LEU A 119 0.68 0.23 4.72
C LEU A 119 2.18 -0.10 4.69
N GLY A 120 3.03 0.92 4.61
CA GLY A 120 4.48 0.71 4.56
C GLY A 120 5.04 0.01 5.79
N GLY A 121 4.37 0.14 6.95
CA GLY A 121 4.72 -0.64 8.15
C GLY A 121 4.66 -2.15 7.93
N LEU A 122 3.92 -2.62 6.92
CA LEU A 122 3.82 -4.03 6.55
C LEU A 122 5.07 -4.57 5.83
N TYR A 123 5.95 -3.71 5.30
CA TYR A 123 7.21 -4.11 4.65
C TYR A 123 8.15 -4.86 5.59
N LEU A 124 8.07 -4.55 6.89
CA LEU A 124 8.95 -5.12 7.92
C LEU A 124 8.46 -6.49 8.41
N LEU A 125 7.33 -6.99 7.95
CA LEU A 125 6.81 -8.29 8.32
C LEU A 125 7.72 -9.41 7.80
N PRO A 126 8.09 -10.40 8.63
CA PRO A 126 8.91 -11.53 8.22
C PRO A 126 8.27 -12.35 7.09
N GLU A 127 6.95 -12.39 7.01
CA GLU A 127 6.17 -13.07 5.99
C GLU A 127 6.48 -12.57 4.58
N VAL A 128 6.83 -11.28 4.42
CA VAL A 128 7.12 -10.64 3.12
C VAL A 128 8.34 -11.26 2.42
N ARG A 129 9.16 -12.03 3.13
CA ARG A 129 10.27 -12.80 2.56
C ARG A 129 9.82 -14.07 1.84
N GLY A 130 8.58 -14.53 2.09
CA GLY A 130 8.03 -15.75 1.50
C GLY A 130 7.83 -15.63 -0.03
N GLU A 131 7.73 -16.79 -0.69
CA GLU A 131 7.57 -16.91 -2.16
C GLU A 131 6.32 -16.16 -2.67
N ARG A 132 5.25 -16.18 -1.89
CA ARG A 132 3.99 -15.49 -2.22
C ARG A 132 4.17 -13.99 -2.50
N PHE A 133 5.22 -13.37 -1.97
CA PHE A 133 5.51 -11.95 -2.08
C PHE A 133 6.65 -11.65 -3.06
N ALA A 134 7.02 -12.61 -3.92
CA ALA A 134 8.07 -12.41 -4.93
C ALA A 134 7.74 -11.25 -5.86
N GLY A 135 6.51 -11.16 -6.38
CA GLY A 135 6.07 -10.07 -7.26
C GLY A 135 6.23 -8.68 -6.64
N PHE A 136 5.85 -8.53 -5.36
CA PHE A 136 6.07 -7.28 -4.65
C PHE A 136 7.57 -6.91 -4.56
N ARG A 137 8.42 -7.90 -4.24
CA ARG A 137 9.88 -7.65 -4.17
C ARG A 137 10.46 -7.28 -5.53
N GLU A 138 10.02 -7.97 -6.60
CA GLU A 138 10.42 -7.67 -7.98
C GLU A 138 10.02 -6.26 -8.40
N SER A 139 8.75 -5.87 -8.14
CA SER A 139 8.25 -4.51 -8.41
C SER A 139 9.04 -3.45 -7.64
N ARG A 140 9.40 -3.74 -6.39
CA ARG A 140 10.22 -2.85 -5.55
C ARG A 140 11.65 -2.72 -6.07
N ASP A 141 12.27 -3.82 -6.48
CA ASP A 141 13.62 -3.82 -7.07
C ASP A 141 13.64 -3.08 -8.41
N GLU A 142 12.60 -3.22 -9.23
CA GLU A 142 12.45 -2.44 -10.46
C GLU A 142 12.28 -0.94 -10.19
N LEU A 143 11.49 -0.57 -9.17
CA LEU A 143 11.38 0.83 -8.75
C LEU A 143 12.75 1.38 -8.31
N LYS A 144 13.51 0.64 -7.52
CA LYS A 144 14.87 1.02 -7.12
C LYS A 144 15.81 1.17 -8.32
N ALA A 145 15.69 0.29 -9.33
CA ALA A 145 16.46 0.42 -10.57
C ALA A 145 16.10 1.71 -11.34
N ALA A 146 14.84 2.13 -11.32
CA ALA A 146 14.42 3.41 -11.91
C ALA A 146 15.02 4.61 -11.15
N TYR A 147 15.07 4.57 -9.81
CA TYR A 147 15.81 5.58 -9.02
C TYR A 147 17.28 5.63 -9.41
N ARG A 148 17.95 4.46 -9.53
CA ARG A 148 19.34 4.38 -9.95
C ARG A 148 19.58 5.02 -11.31
N ALA A 149 18.73 4.77 -12.27
CA ALA A 149 18.81 5.37 -13.61
C ALA A 149 18.71 6.90 -13.54
N LEU A 150 17.75 7.44 -12.79
CA LEU A 150 17.58 8.89 -12.66
C LEU A 150 18.75 9.54 -11.90
N VAL A 151 19.30 8.90 -10.84
CA VAL A 151 20.50 9.37 -10.14
C VAL A 151 21.71 9.36 -11.09
N ALA A 152 21.90 8.31 -11.87
CA ALA A 152 22.99 8.22 -12.85
C ALA A 152 22.92 9.32 -13.91
N GLU A 153 21.71 9.61 -14.42
CA GLU A 153 21.53 10.68 -15.40
C GLU A 153 21.67 12.09 -14.79
N ALA A 154 21.32 12.26 -13.50
CA ALA A 154 21.40 13.56 -12.80
C ALA A 154 22.82 13.88 -12.28
N THR A 155 23.71 12.90 -12.25
CA THR A 155 25.05 13.03 -11.64
C THR A 155 26.13 12.41 -12.52
N SER A 156 27.40 12.62 -12.14
CA SER A 156 28.56 12.01 -12.81
C SER A 156 29.28 11.03 -11.86
N LEU A 157 28.54 10.30 -11.05
CA LEU A 157 29.09 9.40 -10.04
C LEU A 157 29.65 8.12 -10.69
N ALA A 158 30.74 7.59 -10.10
CA ALA A 158 31.23 6.25 -10.43
C ALA A 158 30.30 5.17 -9.87
N ASP A 159 30.28 3.97 -10.47
CA ASP A 159 29.31 2.90 -10.17
C ASP A 159 29.15 2.59 -8.68
N GLY A 160 30.25 2.44 -7.92
CA GLY A 160 30.16 2.12 -6.50
C GLY A 160 29.54 3.25 -5.65
N GLU A 161 29.82 4.51 -6.00
CA GLU A 161 29.19 5.66 -5.34
C GLU A 161 27.74 5.84 -5.80
N LEU A 162 27.46 5.60 -7.07
CA LEU A 162 26.11 5.61 -7.63
C LEU A 162 25.20 4.62 -6.89
N ASP A 163 25.66 3.39 -6.67
CA ASP A 163 24.89 2.38 -5.95
C ASP A 163 24.62 2.80 -4.51
N LEU A 164 25.66 3.29 -3.80
CA LEU A 164 25.51 3.79 -2.43
C LEU A 164 24.52 4.97 -2.34
N ARG A 165 24.65 5.96 -3.25
CA ARG A 165 23.72 7.11 -3.26
C ARG A 165 22.29 6.69 -3.58
N THR A 166 22.12 5.75 -4.51
CA THR A 166 20.81 5.16 -4.80
C THR A 166 20.22 4.47 -3.58
N ASP A 167 21.01 3.68 -2.85
CA ASP A 167 20.58 2.99 -1.64
C ASP A 167 20.16 3.98 -0.55
N LEU A 168 20.90 5.07 -0.38
CA LEU A 168 20.59 6.12 0.60
C LEU A 168 19.32 6.90 0.22
N VAL A 169 19.16 7.27 -1.06
CA VAL A 169 17.93 7.93 -1.55
C VAL A 169 16.73 7.02 -1.37
N PHE A 170 16.83 5.78 -1.84
CA PHE A 170 15.73 4.82 -1.75
C PHE A 170 15.39 4.49 -0.29
N GLY A 171 16.39 4.34 0.57
CA GLY A 171 16.22 4.15 2.00
C GLY A 171 15.58 5.35 2.70
N LEU A 172 15.88 6.59 2.27
CA LEU A 172 15.20 7.80 2.74
C LEU A 172 13.71 7.74 2.40
N ILE A 173 13.37 7.41 1.14
CA ILE A 173 11.97 7.31 0.68
C ILE A 173 11.21 6.24 1.46
N GLU A 174 11.77 5.05 1.65
CA GLU A 174 11.11 4.02 2.45
C GLU A 174 11.03 4.41 3.94
N GLY A 175 12.01 5.14 4.44
CA GLY A 175 12.05 5.62 5.83
C GLY A 175 10.97 6.64 6.19
N VAL A 176 10.35 7.33 5.19
CA VAL A 176 9.27 8.31 5.43
C VAL A 176 8.08 7.69 6.16
N ILE A 177 7.84 6.39 5.96
CA ILE A 177 6.78 5.62 6.59
C ILE A 177 6.87 5.69 8.11
N LEU A 178 8.08 5.56 8.66
CA LEU A 178 8.33 5.61 10.10
C LEU A 178 8.22 7.05 10.62
N VAL A 179 8.71 8.03 9.85
CA VAL A 179 8.63 9.45 10.20
C VAL A 179 7.18 9.91 10.23
N HIS A 180 6.39 9.61 9.21
CA HIS A 180 4.98 9.97 9.14
C HIS A 180 4.15 9.28 10.23
N ARG A 181 4.50 8.05 10.61
CA ARG A 181 3.84 7.35 11.71
C ARG A 181 4.03 8.06 13.06
N SER A 182 5.15 8.73 13.28
CA SER A 182 5.42 9.47 14.52
C SER A 182 4.75 10.85 14.55
N ASP A 183 4.35 11.40 13.39
CA ASP A 183 3.71 12.70 13.24
C ASP A 183 2.68 12.63 12.08
N PRO A 184 1.53 11.98 12.32
CA PRO A 184 0.53 11.72 11.27
C PRO A 184 -0.23 12.99 10.83
N ASP A 185 -0.21 14.04 11.62
CA ASP A 185 -0.90 15.31 11.34
C ASP A 185 -0.08 16.22 10.41
N ARG A 186 1.16 15.87 10.11
CA ARG A 186 2.01 16.63 9.19
C ARG A 186 1.44 16.62 7.77
N PRO A 187 1.28 17.79 7.12
CA PRO A 187 0.79 17.87 5.74
C PRO A 187 1.67 17.05 4.79
N VAL A 188 1.09 16.01 4.17
CA VAL A 188 1.82 15.07 3.30
C VAL A 188 2.52 15.80 2.15
N SER A 189 1.88 16.81 1.54
CA SER A 189 2.46 17.55 0.42
C SER A 189 3.69 18.38 0.80
N GLU A 190 3.75 18.90 2.02
CA GLU A 190 4.91 19.62 2.54
C GLU A 190 6.05 18.65 2.86
N PHE A 191 5.71 17.55 3.52
CA PHE A 191 6.64 16.50 3.85
C PHE A 191 7.27 15.87 2.59
N ALA A 192 6.46 15.61 1.56
CA ALA A 192 6.91 15.05 0.29
C ALA A 192 7.92 15.97 -0.42
N ARG A 193 7.66 17.29 -0.46
CA ARG A 193 8.61 18.27 -1.03
C ARG A 193 9.92 18.31 -0.25
N ALA A 194 9.85 18.41 1.08
CA ALA A 194 11.04 18.45 1.92
C ALA A 194 11.89 17.17 1.77
N THR A 195 11.24 16.02 1.65
CA THR A 195 11.91 14.74 1.43
C THR A 195 12.56 14.69 0.04
N ALA A 196 11.88 15.14 -1.02
CA ALA A 196 12.43 15.20 -2.37
C ALA A 196 13.66 16.13 -2.43
N ASP A 197 13.62 17.30 -1.77
CA ASP A 197 14.77 18.20 -1.66
C ASP A 197 15.95 17.57 -0.90
N ALA A 198 15.67 16.78 0.13
CA ALA A 198 16.68 16.03 0.86
C ALA A 198 17.27 14.90 -0.01
N ALA A 199 16.45 14.20 -0.76
CA ALA A 199 16.87 13.13 -1.67
C ALA A 199 17.84 13.65 -2.75
N LEU A 200 17.56 14.82 -3.35
CA LEU A 200 18.48 15.44 -4.31
C LEU A 200 19.85 15.77 -3.68
N ARG A 201 19.87 16.32 -2.46
CA ARG A 201 21.12 16.58 -1.75
C ARG A 201 21.91 15.31 -1.46
N ILE A 202 21.24 14.22 -1.10
CA ILE A 202 21.84 12.89 -0.89
C ILE A 202 22.38 12.34 -2.21
N ALA A 203 21.63 12.45 -3.29
CA ALA A 203 22.06 12.02 -4.62
C ALA A 203 23.29 12.81 -5.11
N GLY A 204 23.46 14.08 -4.68
CA GLY A 204 24.47 14.99 -5.21
C GLY A 204 24.02 15.66 -6.53
N ALA A 205 22.70 15.79 -6.73
CA ALA A 205 22.08 16.32 -7.94
C ALA A 205 21.57 17.77 -7.76
#